data_8f3f7516a193bb0a079884ec53e40022
#
_entry.id   8f3f7516a193bb0a079884ec53e40022
#
_cell.length_a   1.000
_cell.length_b   1.000
_cell.length_c   1.000
_cell.angle_alpha   90.00
_cell.angle_beta   90.00
_cell.angle_gamma   90.00
#
_symmetry.space_group_name_H-M   'P 1'
#
loop_
_entity.id
_entity.type
_entity.pdbx_description
1 polymer ?
#
loop_
_entity_poly.entity_id
_entity_poly.type
_entity_poly.pdbx_seq_one_letter_code
_entity_poly.pdbx_strand_id
1 'polypeptide(L)'
;VKSARVESTGLRRNAGRSGRSWSARYRVWSDRNYDYLDKRITELAIYNPFWRRFLSFFWMPFAYHSGIRIVRRSGEALNVLLPFRRPNRNWYGDMAGAAILGNAELAAGMILFEHCGAECIIVCKKMDFHFHANCTGPALYVSRAKTDIEDKLAAGRPFECAMEMDVFQAEKGTSEPSRKRVGSCEMSFSVTQKSYLPRRKRPSLPL
;
A
#
# COMPACT_ATOMS: atom_id res chain seq x y z
N VAL A 1 7.73 -31.84 62.55
CA VAL A 1 7.87 -31.12 61.31
C VAL A 1 6.98 -29.89 61.39
N LYS A 2 7.55 -28.70 61.63
CA LYS A 2 6.84 -27.43 61.85
C LYS A 2 6.59 -26.72 60.51
N SER A 3 5.33 -26.45 60.23
CA SER A 3 4.83 -25.58 59.19
C SER A 3 5.08 -24.11 59.52
N ALA A 4 5.80 -23.37 58.68
CA ALA A 4 5.97 -21.94 58.81
C ALA A 4 4.94 -21.22 57.90
N ARG A 5 4.04 -20.51 58.55
CA ARG A 5 3.04 -19.62 57.95
C ARG A 5 3.71 -18.29 57.62
N VAL A 6 3.76 -17.90 56.33
CA VAL A 6 4.24 -16.58 55.91
C VAL A 6 3.02 -15.65 55.79
N GLU A 7 3.02 -14.63 56.65
CA GLU A 7 2.06 -13.54 56.64
C GLU A 7 2.33 -12.63 55.42
N SER A 8 1.29 -12.41 54.62
CA SER A 8 1.28 -11.46 53.51
C SER A 8 0.97 -10.06 54.04
N THR A 9 2.01 -9.23 54.17
CA THR A 9 1.89 -7.78 54.43
C THR A 9 1.29 -7.07 53.20
N GLY A 10 0.11 -6.49 53.40
CA GLY A 10 -0.63 -5.72 52.39
C GLY A 10 0.11 -4.44 52.00
N LEU A 11 0.55 -4.41 50.78
CA LEU A 11 0.96 -3.19 50.08
C LEU A 11 -0.26 -2.46 49.51
N ARG A 12 -0.70 -1.40 50.18
CA ARG A 12 -1.67 -0.43 49.68
C ARG A 12 -1.16 0.15 48.37
N ARG A 13 -1.79 -0.22 47.26
CA ARG A 13 -1.62 0.45 45.97
C ARG A 13 -2.27 1.82 46.03
N ASN A 14 -1.47 2.85 46.17
CA ASN A 14 -1.88 4.21 45.90
C ASN A 14 -2.38 4.34 44.46
N ALA A 15 -3.68 4.58 44.30
CA ALA A 15 -4.30 5.00 43.07
C ALA A 15 -3.85 6.45 42.77
N GLY A 16 -2.65 6.58 42.18
CA GLY A 16 -2.10 7.85 41.72
C GLY A 16 -2.69 8.24 40.39
N ARG A 17 -3.43 9.33 40.39
CA ARG A 17 -3.73 10.30 39.33
C ARG A 17 -3.54 9.80 37.88
N SER A 18 -4.67 9.67 37.18
CA SER A 18 -4.73 9.50 35.73
C SER A 18 -4.05 10.66 35.00
N GLY A 19 -2.74 10.56 34.83
CA GLY A 19 -2.03 11.35 33.84
C GLY A 19 -2.55 10.92 32.47
N ARG A 20 -3.49 11.67 31.90
CA ARG A 20 -3.85 11.52 30.49
C ARG A 20 -2.58 11.72 29.70
N SER A 21 -2.02 10.60 29.21
CA SER A 21 -0.77 10.53 28.49
C SER A 21 -0.72 11.60 27.40
N TRP A 22 0.35 12.36 27.34
CA TRP A 22 0.65 13.33 26.28
C TRP A 22 0.48 12.71 24.88
N SER A 23 0.73 11.42 24.75
CA SER A 23 0.55 10.64 23.53
C SER A 23 -0.94 10.55 23.08
N ALA A 24 -1.89 10.59 23.99
CA ALA A 24 -3.32 10.57 23.65
C ALA A 24 -3.80 11.95 23.18
N ARG A 25 -3.30 13.04 23.79
CA ARG A 25 -3.61 14.42 23.37
C ARG A 25 -2.97 14.77 22.05
N TYR A 26 -1.74 14.30 21.80
CA TYR A 26 -1.04 14.48 20.53
C TYR A 26 -1.74 13.75 19.39
N ARG A 27 -2.22 12.54 19.61
CA ARG A 27 -3.01 11.78 18.64
C ARG A 27 -4.32 12.46 18.25
N VAL A 28 -5.08 12.96 19.21
CA VAL A 28 -6.37 13.63 18.95
C VAL A 28 -6.18 14.97 18.21
N TRP A 29 -5.09 15.71 18.51
CA TRP A 29 -4.75 16.93 17.79
C TRP A 29 -4.26 16.65 16.37
N SER A 30 -3.46 15.61 16.20
CA SER A 30 -2.99 15.09 14.92
C SER A 30 -4.18 14.72 14.02
N ASP A 31 -5.07 13.84 14.49
CA ASP A 31 -6.17 13.29 13.68
C ASP A 31 -7.12 14.39 13.14
N ARG A 32 -7.36 15.45 13.91
CA ARG A 32 -8.26 16.55 13.51
C ARG A 32 -7.62 17.49 12.48
N ASN A 33 -6.32 17.72 12.58
CA ASN A 33 -5.58 18.52 11.61
C ASN A 33 -5.28 17.76 10.32
N TYR A 34 -5.10 16.44 10.41
CA TYR A 34 -4.92 15.59 9.24
C TYR A 34 -6.13 15.61 8.32
N ASP A 35 -7.36 15.50 8.84
CA ASP A 35 -8.59 15.53 8.05
C ASP A 35 -8.78 16.84 7.27
N TYR A 36 -8.34 17.97 7.85
CA TYR A 36 -8.44 19.27 7.20
C TYR A 36 -7.36 19.48 6.15
N LEU A 37 -6.13 19.09 6.46
CA LEU A 37 -5.00 19.13 5.54
C LEU A 37 -5.19 18.16 4.37
N ASP A 38 -5.75 16.98 4.65
CA ASP A 38 -6.00 15.93 3.67
C ASP A 38 -6.93 16.44 2.54
N LYS A 39 -8.03 17.13 2.87
CA LYS A 39 -8.93 17.70 1.86
C LYS A 39 -8.25 18.77 1.00
N ARG A 40 -7.49 19.68 1.61
CA ARG A 40 -6.81 20.76 0.89
C ARG A 40 -5.67 20.24 0.02
N ILE A 41 -4.95 19.26 0.52
CA ILE A 41 -3.85 18.59 -0.20
C ILE A 41 -4.40 17.80 -1.39
N THR A 42 -5.54 17.11 -1.22
CA THR A 42 -6.21 16.38 -2.31
C THR A 42 -6.65 17.32 -3.41
N GLU A 43 -7.27 18.44 -3.07
CA GLU A 43 -7.69 19.45 -4.04
C GLU A 43 -6.47 20.00 -4.83
N LEU A 44 -5.37 20.32 -4.15
CA LEU A 44 -4.14 20.82 -4.79
C LEU A 44 -3.45 19.76 -5.66
N ALA A 45 -3.45 18.49 -5.22
CA ALA A 45 -2.83 17.38 -5.97
C ALA A 45 -3.60 17.04 -7.26
N ILE A 46 -4.92 17.23 -7.27
CA ILE A 46 -5.76 16.99 -8.46
C ILE A 46 -5.47 18.02 -9.56
N TYR A 47 -5.24 19.29 -9.19
CA TYR A 47 -5.13 20.38 -10.16
C TYR A 47 -3.71 20.67 -10.64
N ASN A 48 -2.65 20.20 -9.95
CA ASN A 48 -1.28 20.55 -10.32
C ASN A 48 -0.32 19.37 -10.24
N PRO A 49 0.29 18.92 -11.39
CA PRO A 49 1.20 17.78 -11.43
C PRO A 49 2.48 17.98 -10.60
N PHE A 50 2.90 19.24 -10.39
CA PHE A 50 4.06 19.59 -9.56
C PHE A 50 3.78 19.30 -8.08
N TRP A 51 2.63 19.71 -7.55
CA TRP A 51 2.22 19.45 -6.18
C TRP A 51 2.00 17.96 -5.93
N ARG A 52 1.43 17.26 -6.89
CA ARG A 52 1.28 15.79 -6.81
C ARG A 52 2.63 15.09 -6.67
N ARG A 53 3.65 15.53 -7.42
CA ARG A 53 5.00 14.96 -7.35
C ARG A 53 5.71 15.31 -6.03
N PHE A 54 5.54 16.52 -5.54
CA PHE A 54 6.09 16.98 -4.27
C PHE A 54 5.45 16.24 -3.09
N LEU A 55 4.12 16.07 -3.10
CA LEU A 55 3.40 15.33 -2.08
C LEU A 55 3.77 13.83 -2.08
N SER A 56 3.92 13.23 -3.26
CA SER A 56 4.38 11.83 -3.36
C SER A 56 5.76 11.63 -2.73
N PHE A 57 6.64 12.61 -2.78
CA PHE A 57 7.95 12.52 -2.12
C PHE A 57 7.84 12.37 -0.60
N PHE A 58 6.93 13.11 0.03
CA PHE A 58 6.75 13.08 1.49
C PHE A 58 5.87 11.93 1.97
N TRP A 59 4.79 11.60 1.23
CA TRP A 59 3.77 10.66 1.67
C TRP A 59 3.99 9.23 1.17
N MET A 60 4.60 9.09 0.00
CA MET A 60 4.91 7.79 -0.59
C MET A 60 6.36 7.74 -1.11
N PRO A 61 7.36 7.90 -0.24
CA PRO A 61 8.76 8.02 -0.66
C PRO A 61 9.23 6.81 -1.46
N PHE A 62 8.78 5.61 -1.14
CA PHE A 62 9.14 4.40 -1.86
C PHE A 62 8.65 4.43 -3.31
N ALA A 63 7.37 4.76 -3.55
CA ALA A 63 6.82 4.89 -4.89
C ALA A 63 7.49 6.04 -5.68
N TYR A 64 7.77 7.16 -5.02
CA TYR A 64 8.47 8.30 -5.63
C TYR A 64 9.88 7.93 -6.09
N HIS A 65 10.69 7.32 -5.22
CA HIS A 65 12.08 6.94 -5.54
C HIS A 65 12.14 5.81 -6.57
N SER A 66 11.26 4.83 -6.50
CA SER A 66 11.17 3.76 -7.51
C SER A 66 10.75 4.31 -8.87
N GLY A 67 9.94 5.39 -8.88
CA GLY A 67 9.41 6.01 -10.08
C GLY A 67 8.37 5.15 -10.81
N ILE A 68 7.72 4.24 -10.08
CA ILE A 68 6.62 3.42 -10.57
C ILE A 68 5.50 4.31 -11.11
N ARG A 69 4.85 3.89 -12.20
CA ARG A 69 3.79 4.68 -12.84
C ARG A 69 2.78 3.79 -13.54
N ILE A 70 1.52 4.20 -13.51
CA ILE A 70 0.47 3.57 -14.29
C ILE A 70 0.68 3.94 -15.76
N VAL A 71 0.56 2.92 -16.61
CA VAL A 71 0.62 3.05 -18.08
C VAL A 71 -0.69 2.51 -18.62
N ARG A 72 -1.51 3.39 -19.21
CA ARG A 72 -2.75 2.97 -19.86
C ARG A 72 -2.43 2.50 -21.27
N ARG A 73 -2.83 1.28 -21.61
CA ARG A 73 -2.87 0.80 -22.96
C ARG A 73 -4.28 1.03 -23.52
N SER A 74 -4.37 1.47 -24.75
CA SER A 74 -5.66 1.77 -25.40
C SER A 74 -6.57 0.53 -25.38
N GLY A 75 -7.69 0.62 -24.66
CA GLY A 75 -8.75 -0.40 -24.66
C GLY A 75 -8.56 -1.62 -23.75
N GLU A 76 -7.50 -1.71 -22.94
CA GLU A 76 -7.19 -2.86 -22.10
C GLU A 76 -6.92 -2.51 -20.63
N ALA A 77 -6.77 -3.55 -19.80
CA ALA A 77 -6.47 -3.47 -18.37
C ALA A 77 -5.30 -2.52 -18.05
N LEU A 78 -5.36 -1.88 -16.90
CA LEU A 78 -4.33 -0.99 -16.41
C LEU A 78 -3.03 -1.76 -16.15
N ASN A 79 -1.96 -1.32 -16.78
CA ASN A 79 -0.62 -1.84 -16.55
C ASN A 79 0.21 -0.83 -15.77
N VAL A 80 1.17 -1.31 -15.01
CA VAL A 80 2.06 -0.48 -14.20
C VAL A 80 3.50 -0.72 -14.61
N LEU A 81 4.26 0.34 -14.84
CA LEU A 81 5.66 0.29 -15.27
C LEU A 81 6.59 0.72 -14.15
N LEU A 82 7.56 -0.11 -13.82
CA LEU A 82 8.71 0.20 -12.99
C LEU A 82 9.90 0.55 -13.88
N PRO A 83 10.39 1.79 -13.89
CA PRO A 83 11.48 2.20 -14.76
C PRO A 83 12.81 1.62 -14.28
N PHE A 84 13.72 1.34 -15.23
CA PHE A 84 15.06 0.83 -14.97
C PHE A 84 15.99 1.97 -14.52
N ARG A 85 15.86 2.40 -13.27
CA ARG A 85 16.62 3.49 -12.65
C ARG A 85 17.62 2.98 -11.63
N ARG A 86 18.61 3.81 -11.29
CA ARG A 86 19.63 3.48 -10.28
C ARG A 86 19.06 3.00 -8.94
N PRO A 87 18.02 3.60 -8.34
CA PRO A 87 17.45 3.10 -7.09
C PRO A 87 16.84 1.70 -7.17
N ASN A 88 16.49 1.25 -8.37
CA ASN A 88 15.86 -0.05 -8.62
C ASN A 88 16.87 -1.14 -9.04
N ARG A 89 18.17 -0.84 -9.11
CA ARG A 89 19.20 -1.79 -9.55
C ARG A 89 19.92 -2.44 -8.38
N ASN A 90 20.38 -3.66 -8.62
CA ASN A 90 21.28 -4.37 -7.74
C ASN A 90 22.77 -4.11 -8.09
N TRP A 91 23.67 -4.77 -7.39
CA TRP A 91 25.13 -4.66 -7.60
C TRP A 91 25.59 -5.18 -8.96
N TYR A 92 24.84 -6.10 -9.56
CA TYR A 92 25.16 -6.69 -10.87
C TYR A 92 24.66 -5.85 -12.04
N GLY A 93 23.96 -4.73 -11.75
CA GLY A 93 23.40 -3.85 -12.77
C GLY A 93 22.01 -4.25 -13.27
N ASP A 94 21.45 -5.34 -12.75
CA ASP A 94 20.09 -5.80 -13.04
C ASP A 94 19.06 -5.09 -12.13
N MET A 95 17.77 -5.24 -12.45
CA MET A 95 16.71 -4.82 -11.55
C MET A 95 16.79 -5.64 -10.24
N ALA A 96 16.80 -4.97 -9.10
CA ALA A 96 16.84 -5.64 -7.81
C ALA A 96 15.54 -6.42 -7.56
N GLY A 97 15.65 -7.67 -7.11
CA GLY A 97 14.49 -8.49 -6.75
C GLY A 97 13.59 -7.81 -5.72
N ALA A 98 14.18 -7.13 -4.71
CA ALA A 98 13.45 -6.35 -3.73
C ALA A 98 12.65 -5.19 -4.37
N ALA A 99 13.21 -4.54 -5.39
CA ALA A 99 12.49 -3.48 -6.12
C ALA A 99 11.32 -4.06 -6.92
N ILE A 100 11.50 -5.23 -7.56
CA ILE A 100 10.43 -5.91 -8.28
C ILE A 100 9.32 -6.32 -7.30
N LEU A 101 9.67 -7.00 -6.20
CA LEU A 101 8.72 -7.50 -5.21
C LEU A 101 7.93 -6.37 -4.54
N GLY A 102 8.61 -5.36 -3.99
CA GLY A 102 7.94 -4.26 -3.29
C GLY A 102 7.05 -3.42 -4.19
N ASN A 103 7.45 -3.24 -5.46
CA ASN A 103 6.61 -2.54 -6.43
C ASN A 103 5.49 -3.42 -7.01
N ALA A 104 5.52 -4.74 -6.87
CA ALA A 104 4.40 -5.61 -7.22
C ALA A 104 3.18 -5.35 -6.31
N GLU A 105 3.39 -5.18 -5.00
CA GLU A 105 2.34 -4.78 -4.08
C GLU A 105 1.73 -3.43 -4.45
N LEU A 106 2.60 -2.42 -4.69
CA LEU A 106 2.14 -1.10 -5.09
C LEU A 106 1.37 -1.14 -6.41
N ALA A 107 1.84 -1.89 -7.40
CA ALA A 107 1.19 -2.01 -8.70
C ALA A 107 -0.23 -2.60 -8.57
N ALA A 108 -0.38 -3.68 -7.80
CA ALA A 108 -1.69 -4.28 -7.55
C ALA A 108 -2.60 -3.34 -6.75
N GLY A 109 -2.05 -2.66 -5.73
CA GLY A 109 -2.78 -1.67 -4.94
C GLY A 109 -3.26 -0.49 -5.77
N MET A 110 -2.45 0.02 -6.71
CA MET A 110 -2.84 1.09 -7.63
C MET A 110 -4.01 0.68 -8.55
N ILE A 111 -3.98 -0.55 -9.05
CA ILE A 111 -5.04 -1.08 -9.90
C ILE A 111 -6.35 -1.25 -9.10
N LEU A 112 -6.26 -1.82 -7.89
CA LEU A 112 -7.41 -1.93 -7.01
C LEU A 112 -7.97 -0.56 -6.61
N PHE A 113 -7.10 0.41 -6.35
CA PHE A 113 -7.52 1.76 -6.01
C PHE A 113 -8.28 2.46 -7.15
N GLU A 114 -7.89 2.20 -8.41
CA GLU A 114 -8.62 2.71 -9.58
C GLU A 114 -10.05 2.17 -9.66
N HIS A 115 -10.27 0.89 -9.28
CA HIS A 115 -11.60 0.28 -9.25
C HIS A 115 -12.40 0.65 -7.99
N CYS A 116 -11.76 0.67 -6.83
CA CYS A 116 -12.44 0.84 -5.53
C CYS A 116 -12.60 2.31 -5.12
N GLY A 117 -11.77 3.21 -5.67
CA GLY A 117 -11.75 4.63 -5.32
C GLY A 117 -11.16 4.93 -3.94
N ALA A 118 -11.11 6.24 -3.62
CA ALA A 118 -10.53 6.76 -2.38
C ALA A 118 -11.33 6.42 -1.11
N GLU A 119 -12.58 5.94 -1.26
CA GLU A 119 -13.44 5.56 -0.14
C GLU A 119 -13.14 4.16 0.40
N CYS A 120 -12.22 3.43 -0.20
CA CYS A 120 -11.81 2.11 0.23
C CYS A 120 -10.43 2.13 0.87
N ILE A 121 -10.26 1.26 1.88
CA ILE A 121 -8.97 0.92 2.48
C ILE A 121 -8.57 -0.42 1.91
N ILE A 122 -7.40 -0.47 1.29
CA ILE A 122 -6.86 -1.63 0.59
C ILE A 122 -5.59 -2.06 1.31
N VAL A 123 -5.55 -3.29 1.80
CA VAL A 123 -4.40 -3.81 2.56
C VAL A 123 -4.01 -5.17 2.01
N CYS A 124 -2.77 -5.32 1.56
CA CYS A 124 -2.21 -6.60 1.18
C CYS A 124 -2.13 -7.53 2.39
N LYS A 125 -2.70 -8.72 2.29
CA LYS A 125 -2.71 -9.75 3.34
C LYS A 125 -1.69 -10.84 3.09
N LYS A 126 -1.55 -11.21 1.83
CA LYS A 126 -0.64 -12.27 1.42
C LYS A 126 -0.10 -11.93 0.03
N MET A 127 1.16 -12.23 -0.16
CA MET A 127 1.85 -12.16 -1.43
C MET A 127 2.74 -13.38 -1.58
N ASP A 128 2.63 -14.06 -2.70
CA ASP A 128 3.49 -15.17 -3.08
C ASP A 128 4.11 -14.84 -4.44
N PHE A 129 5.42 -14.62 -4.46
CA PHE A 129 6.14 -14.13 -5.65
C PHE A 129 7.18 -15.14 -6.12
N HIS A 130 7.09 -15.52 -7.38
CA HIS A 130 8.04 -16.39 -8.04
C HIS A 130 8.88 -15.65 -9.08
N PHE A 131 10.21 -15.66 -8.89
CA PHE A 131 11.14 -15.09 -9.86
C PHE A 131 11.46 -16.14 -10.93
N HIS A 132 11.34 -15.77 -12.20
CA HIS A 132 11.59 -16.65 -13.34
C HIS A 132 12.89 -16.31 -14.07
N ALA A 133 13.24 -15.04 -14.15
CA ALA A 133 14.43 -14.57 -14.86
C ALA A 133 14.93 -13.22 -14.32
N ASN A 134 16.20 -12.92 -14.57
CA ASN A 134 16.76 -11.60 -14.29
C ASN A 134 16.11 -10.54 -15.19
N CYS A 135 15.86 -9.37 -14.62
CA CYS A 135 15.31 -8.21 -15.32
C CYS A 135 16.41 -7.20 -15.62
N THR A 136 16.78 -7.05 -16.89
CA THR A 136 17.84 -6.17 -17.35
C THR A 136 17.33 -4.87 -17.96
N GLY A 137 16.03 -4.61 -17.82
CA GLY A 137 15.32 -3.44 -18.34
C GLY A 137 14.17 -3.02 -17.43
N PRO A 138 13.29 -2.12 -17.90
CA PRO A 138 12.08 -1.76 -17.16
C PRO A 138 11.19 -2.98 -16.92
N ALA A 139 10.47 -3.02 -15.78
CA ALA A 139 9.54 -4.10 -15.48
C ALA A 139 8.09 -3.62 -15.66
N LEU A 140 7.29 -4.39 -16.39
CA LEU A 140 5.87 -4.15 -16.63
C LEU A 140 5.04 -5.14 -15.82
N TYR A 141 4.20 -4.64 -14.96
CA TYR A 141 3.27 -5.41 -14.14
C TYR A 141 1.92 -5.46 -14.85
N VAL A 142 1.43 -6.66 -15.09
CA VAL A 142 0.13 -6.93 -15.70
C VAL A 142 -0.68 -7.71 -14.68
N SER A 143 -1.67 -7.06 -14.06
CA SER A 143 -2.46 -7.65 -13.00
C SER A 143 -3.88 -7.94 -13.47
N ARG A 144 -4.46 -9.01 -12.91
CA ARG A 144 -5.85 -9.40 -13.11
C ARG A 144 -6.49 -9.72 -11.77
N ALA A 145 -7.65 -9.14 -11.51
CA ALA A 145 -8.47 -9.54 -10.37
C ALA A 145 -9.18 -10.87 -10.71
N LYS A 146 -9.10 -11.85 -9.82
CA LYS A 146 -9.90 -13.09 -9.87
C LYS A 146 -11.29 -12.90 -9.28
N THR A 147 -11.50 -11.81 -8.58
CA THR A 147 -12.74 -11.50 -7.85
C THR A 147 -13.47 -10.40 -8.62
N ASP A 148 -14.76 -10.54 -8.76
CA ASP A 148 -15.60 -9.45 -9.24
C ASP A 148 -15.64 -8.35 -8.18
N ILE A 149 -14.94 -7.25 -8.48
CA ILE A 149 -14.77 -6.13 -7.56
C ILE A 149 -16.06 -5.30 -7.47
N GLU A 150 -16.76 -5.11 -8.59
CA GLU A 150 -17.94 -4.24 -8.65
C GLU A 150 -19.09 -4.81 -7.82
N ASP A 151 -19.39 -6.10 -7.99
CA ASP A 151 -20.42 -6.79 -7.21
C ASP A 151 -20.10 -6.77 -5.70
N LYS A 152 -18.84 -6.98 -5.34
CA LYS A 152 -18.39 -6.95 -3.93
C LYS A 152 -18.48 -5.55 -3.31
N LEU A 153 -18.16 -4.51 -4.08
CA LEU A 153 -18.30 -3.13 -3.64
C LEU A 153 -19.77 -2.75 -3.44
N ALA A 154 -20.65 -3.17 -4.35
CA ALA A 154 -22.10 -2.93 -4.26
C ALA A 154 -22.71 -3.56 -2.98
N ALA A 155 -22.17 -4.71 -2.52
CA ALA A 155 -22.60 -5.35 -1.29
C ALA A 155 -22.25 -4.55 -0.01
N GLY A 156 -21.36 -3.56 -0.09
CA GLY A 156 -21.02 -2.64 1.01
C GLY A 156 -20.30 -3.27 2.20
N ARG A 157 -19.88 -4.51 2.13
CA ARG A 157 -19.22 -5.26 3.21
C ARG A 157 -17.73 -5.41 2.93
N PRO A 158 -16.88 -5.54 3.97
CA PRO A 158 -15.48 -5.91 3.77
C PRO A 158 -15.36 -7.23 3.00
N PHE A 159 -14.44 -7.29 2.06
CA PHE A 159 -14.19 -8.49 1.26
C PHE A 159 -12.70 -8.69 0.99
N GLU A 160 -12.35 -9.90 0.61
CA GLU A 160 -11.02 -10.24 0.12
C GLU A 160 -11.04 -10.29 -1.41
N CYS A 161 -10.03 -9.66 -2.00
CA CYS A 161 -9.79 -9.66 -3.43
C CYS A 161 -8.52 -10.44 -3.75
N ALA A 162 -8.67 -11.55 -4.45
CA ALA A 162 -7.56 -12.32 -4.98
C ALA A 162 -7.11 -11.71 -6.31
N MET A 163 -5.80 -11.51 -6.47
CA MET A 163 -5.19 -10.98 -7.67
C MET A 163 -4.07 -11.87 -8.17
N GLU A 164 -3.97 -11.98 -9.47
CA GLU A 164 -2.81 -12.54 -10.16
C GLU A 164 -2.06 -11.44 -10.90
N MET A 165 -0.75 -11.57 -10.95
CA MET A 165 0.12 -10.63 -11.61
C MET A 165 1.22 -11.36 -12.35
N ASP A 166 1.44 -10.98 -13.59
CA ASP A 166 2.63 -11.31 -14.36
C ASP A 166 3.53 -10.10 -14.47
N VAL A 167 4.82 -10.32 -14.31
CA VAL A 167 5.84 -9.29 -14.48
C VAL A 167 6.67 -9.62 -15.70
N PHE A 168 6.67 -8.72 -16.68
CA PHE A 168 7.43 -8.83 -17.91
C PHE A 168 8.54 -7.78 -17.94
N GLN A 169 9.63 -8.08 -18.63
CA GLN A 169 10.55 -7.03 -19.00
C GLN A 169 9.91 -6.21 -20.12
N ALA A 170 9.84 -4.88 -19.98
CA ALA A 170 9.38 -4.01 -21.04
C ALA A 170 10.50 -3.73 -22.04
N GLU A 171 10.14 -3.46 -23.28
CA GLU A 171 11.10 -3.02 -24.29
C GLU A 171 11.56 -1.58 -23.99
N LYS A 172 12.81 -1.28 -24.35
CA LYS A 172 13.37 0.07 -24.13
C LYS A 172 12.57 1.12 -24.92
N GLY A 173 12.07 2.13 -24.22
CA GLY A 173 11.34 3.24 -24.83
C GLY A 173 9.86 2.98 -25.07
N THR A 174 9.37 1.78 -24.80
CA THR A 174 7.95 1.42 -24.92
C THR A 174 7.37 0.97 -23.56
N SER A 175 6.06 0.88 -23.48
CA SER A 175 5.35 0.27 -22.35
C SER A 175 4.79 -1.09 -22.75
N GLU A 176 5.34 -1.69 -23.79
CA GLU A 176 4.95 -2.99 -24.31
C GLU A 176 5.68 -4.10 -23.54
N PRO A 177 4.99 -5.20 -23.20
CA PRO A 177 5.63 -6.36 -22.61
C PRO A 177 6.50 -7.04 -23.67
N SER A 178 7.77 -7.30 -23.33
CA SER A 178 8.56 -8.24 -24.13
C SER A 178 8.08 -9.66 -23.85
N ARG A 179 8.56 -10.61 -24.64
CA ARG A 179 8.28 -12.05 -24.40
C ARG A 179 8.94 -12.58 -23.12
N LYS A 180 9.83 -11.82 -22.48
CA LYS A 180 10.57 -12.24 -21.30
C LYS A 180 9.76 -12.02 -20.03
N ARG A 181 9.16 -13.08 -19.51
CA ARG A 181 8.51 -13.09 -18.19
C ARG A 181 9.60 -13.12 -17.11
N VAL A 182 9.57 -12.15 -16.23
CA VAL A 182 10.55 -11.97 -15.13
C VAL A 182 10.06 -12.63 -13.85
N GLY A 183 8.76 -12.59 -13.61
CA GLY A 183 8.17 -13.18 -12.42
C GLY A 183 6.66 -13.29 -12.52
N SER A 184 6.09 -13.93 -11.52
CA SER A 184 4.65 -14.01 -11.31
C SER A 184 4.33 -13.88 -9.83
N CYS A 185 3.15 -13.40 -9.53
CA CYS A 185 2.72 -13.16 -8.16
C CYS A 185 1.24 -13.47 -7.98
N GLU A 186 0.93 -14.18 -6.89
CA GLU A 186 -0.42 -14.33 -6.38
C GLU A 186 -0.56 -13.50 -5.11
N MET A 187 -1.63 -12.71 -5.01
CA MET A 187 -1.85 -11.78 -3.90
C MET A 187 -3.29 -11.85 -3.41
N SER A 188 -3.48 -11.61 -2.12
CA SER A 188 -4.78 -11.38 -1.51
C SER A 188 -4.79 -10.03 -0.81
N PHE A 189 -5.77 -9.22 -1.13
CA PHE A 189 -6.02 -7.91 -0.53
C PHE A 189 -7.31 -7.92 0.25
N SER A 190 -7.29 -7.31 1.42
CA SER A 190 -8.50 -6.96 2.16
C SER A 190 -8.96 -5.59 1.73
N VAL A 191 -10.18 -5.48 1.24
CA VAL A 191 -10.82 -4.24 0.83
C VAL A 191 -11.95 -3.92 1.80
N THR A 192 -11.91 -2.72 2.39
CA THR A 192 -12.91 -2.27 3.37
C THR A 192 -13.32 -0.85 3.05
N GLN A 193 -14.62 -0.61 2.85
CA GLN A 193 -15.14 0.74 2.68
C GLN A 193 -15.02 1.54 3.98
N LYS A 194 -14.59 2.79 3.91
CA LYS A 194 -14.45 3.70 5.06
C LYS A 194 -15.77 3.89 5.82
N SER A 195 -16.90 3.83 5.13
CA SER A 195 -18.24 3.89 5.71
C SER A 195 -18.52 2.76 6.68
N TYR A 196 -17.94 1.60 6.47
CA TYR A 196 -18.10 0.40 7.30
C TYR A 196 -17.32 0.49 8.61
N LEU A 197 -16.28 1.31 8.68
CA LEU A 197 -15.46 1.43 9.88
C LEU A 197 -16.11 2.37 10.89
N PRO A 198 -16.13 2.01 12.19
CA PRO A 198 -16.56 2.94 13.24
C PRO A 198 -15.68 4.18 13.22
N ARG A 199 -16.27 5.36 13.44
CA ARG A 199 -15.61 6.69 13.35
C ARG A 199 -14.24 6.80 14.03
N ARG A 200 -13.95 5.97 15.06
CA ARG A 200 -12.67 5.91 15.78
C ARG A 200 -11.57 5.12 15.07
N LYS A 201 -11.90 4.34 14.04
CA LYS A 201 -10.94 3.46 13.33
C LYS A 201 -10.73 3.87 11.86
N ARG A 202 -11.32 4.98 11.43
CA ARG A 202 -11.09 5.46 10.07
C ARG A 202 -9.68 6.05 10.00
N PRO A 203 -8.72 5.41 9.33
CA PRO A 203 -7.45 6.04 9.06
C PRO A 203 -7.69 7.20 8.11
N SER A 204 -7.11 8.36 8.41
CA SER A 204 -6.89 9.39 7.41
C SER A 204 -5.95 8.78 6.37
N LEU A 205 -6.33 8.79 5.10
CA LEU A 205 -5.41 8.45 4.03
C LEU A 205 -4.33 9.54 3.97
N PRO A 206 -3.05 9.19 4.11
CA PRO A 206 -2.01 10.02 3.55
C PRO A 206 -2.13 9.88 2.02
N LEU A 207 -2.46 10.95 1.37
CA LEU A 207 -2.46 11.06 -0.09
C LEU A 207 -1.05 11.18 -0.64
#